data_4f1aaea387cd8508f7ad98c25ecdea92
#
_entry.id   4f1aaea387cd8508f7ad98c25ecdea92
#
_cell.length_a   1.000
_cell.length_b   1.000
_cell.length_c   1.000
_cell.angle_alpha   90.00
_cell.angle_beta   90.00
_cell.angle_gamma   90.00
#
_symmetry.space_group_name_H-M   'P 1'
#
loop_
_entity.id
_entity.type
_entity.pdbx_description
1 polymer ?
#
loop_
_entity_poly.entity_id
_entity_poly.type
_entity_poly.pdbx_seq_one_letter_code
_entity_poly.pdbx_strand_id
1 'polypeptide(L)'
;QALVAIDPAGKAYYQARLNQYQNQLNQLHVWSQQQFNTVPIRKRKALTAHHSFAYLGKRYHVQFYAPQGSNTHDSASAAGVARLMKQVKQERIQAVLLENMVNPKVVQQIARETGSKTQGMLYADALSQQGDAKTYVGMVRHNVNTLVRAMK
;
A
#
# COMPACT_ATOMS: atom_id res chain seq x y z
N GLN A 1 8.73 -3.89 26.39
CA GLN A 1 8.64 -3.62 27.85
C GLN A 1 7.57 -4.49 28.51
N ALA A 2 6.36 -4.60 27.95
CA ALA A 2 5.27 -5.39 28.53
C ALA A 2 5.63 -6.88 28.75
N LEU A 3 6.27 -7.52 27.73
CA LEU A 3 6.71 -8.91 27.88
C LEU A 3 7.73 -9.09 29.00
N VAL A 4 8.66 -8.15 29.16
CA VAL A 4 9.67 -8.18 30.24
C VAL A 4 9.03 -8.02 31.63
N ALA A 5 7.93 -7.28 31.74
CA ALA A 5 7.21 -7.13 33.00
C ALA A 5 6.50 -8.44 33.42
N ILE A 6 6.02 -9.23 32.48
CA ILE A 6 5.33 -10.50 32.70
C ILE A 6 6.33 -11.65 32.86
N ASP A 7 7.42 -11.62 32.08
CA ASP A 7 8.49 -12.63 32.11
C ASP A 7 9.86 -11.94 32.17
N PRO A 8 10.32 -11.58 33.40
CA PRO A 8 11.62 -10.92 33.58
C PRO A 8 12.82 -11.79 33.14
N ALA A 9 12.69 -13.12 33.24
CA ALA A 9 13.74 -14.05 32.85
C ALA A 9 14.03 -14.02 31.32
N GLY A 10 13.00 -13.75 30.51
CA GLY A 10 13.09 -13.62 29.06
C GLY A 10 13.66 -12.28 28.56
N LYS A 11 14.01 -11.33 29.44
CA LYS A 11 14.43 -9.96 29.07
C LYS A 11 15.50 -9.91 27.97
N ALA A 12 16.57 -10.66 28.11
CA ALA A 12 17.69 -10.67 27.15
C ALA A 12 17.22 -11.16 25.77
N TYR A 13 16.42 -12.22 25.73
CA TYR A 13 15.83 -12.75 24.51
C TYR A 13 14.93 -11.73 23.81
N TYR A 14 13.99 -11.14 24.56
CA TYR A 14 13.07 -10.13 23.98
C TYR A 14 13.82 -8.92 23.45
N GLN A 15 14.84 -8.44 24.15
CA GLN A 15 15.63 -7.31 23.70
C GLN A 15 16.44 -7.64 22.43
N ALA A 16 17.03 -8.81 22.35
CA ALA A 16 17.75 -9.27 21.16
C ALA A 16 16.81 -9.35 19.93
N ARG A 17 15.62 -9.94 20.09
CA ARG A 17 14.61 -10.05 19.04
C ARG A 17 14.08 -8.67 18.59
N LEU A 18 13.84 -7.77 19.55
CA LEU A 18 13.44 -6.40 19.25
C LEU A 18 14.48 -5.69 18.40
N ASN A 19 15.75 -5.71 18.82
CA ASN A 19 16.84 -5.04 18.10
C ASN A 19 17.01 -5.62 16.69
N GLN A 20 16.95 -6.95 16.55
CA GLN A 20 17.02 -7.60 15.25
C GLN A 20 15.89 -7.15 14.31
N TYR A 21 14.66 -7.12 14.81
CA TYR A 21 13.51 -6.73 13.98
C TYR A 21 13.52 -5.23 13.66
N GLN A 22 13.90 -4.37 14.59
CA GLN A 22 14.07 -2.94 14.33
C GLN A 22 15.11 -2.69 13.24
N ASN A 23 16.23 -3.40 13.25
CA ASN A 23 17.23 -3.30 12.18
C ASN A 23 16.65 -3.71 10.82
N GLN A 24 15.86 -4.80 10.76
CA GLN A 24 15.18 -5.21 9.53
C GLN A 24 14.20 -4.14 9.01
N LEU A 25 13.43 -3.52 9.91
CA LEU A 25 12.49 -2.45 9.54
C LEU A 25 13.21 -1.18 9.06
N ASN A 26 14.33 -0.82 9.70
CA ASN A 26 15.15 0.31 9.26
C ASN A 26 15.75 0.06 7.86
N GLN A 27 16.28 -1.13 7.60
CA GLN A 27 16.77 -1.50 6.28
C GLN A 27 15.65 -1.49 5.23
N LEU A 28 14.47 -1.99 5.58
CA LEU A 28 13.28 -1.96 4.73
C LEU A 28 12.87 -0.52 4.39
N HIS A 29 12.90 0.37 5.38
CA HIS A 29 12.60 1.79 5.16
C HIS A 29 13.59 2.45 4.20
N VAL A 30 14.89 2.30 4.43
CA VAL A 30 15.93 2.85 3.55
C VAL A 30 15.77 2.33 2.12
N TRP A 31 15.59 1.02 1.97
CA TRP A 31 15.35 0.40 0.67
C TRP A 31 14.08 0.95 0.00
N SER A 32 12.96 1.06 0.72
CA SER A 32 11.71 1.60 0.18
C SER A 32 11.89 3.04 -0.32
N GLN A 33 12.59 3.86 0.45
CA GLN A 33 12.92 5.24 0.05
C GLN A 33 13.71 5.28 -1.26
N GLN A 34 14.74 4.42 -1.40
CA GLN A 34 15.53 4.30 -2.62
C GLN A 34 14.65 3.91 -3.81
N GLN A 35 13.73 2.94 -3.63
CA GLN A 35 12.82 2.52 -4.69
C GLN A 35 11.91 3.66 -5.14
N PHE A 36 11.24 4.35 -4.20
CA PHE A 36 10.37 5.49 -4.55
C PHE A 36 11.15 6.65 -5.18
N ASN A 37 12.40 6.86 -4.81
CA ASN A 37 13.23 7.92 -5.41
C ASN A 37 13.54 7.69 -6.91
N THR A 38 13.34 6.47 -7.42
CA THR A 38 13.41 6.20 -8.87
C THR A 38 12.19 6.72 -9.66
N VAL A 39 11.13 7.15 -8.96
CA VAL A 39 9.91 7.70 -9.57
C VAL A 39 9.86 9.21 -9.30
N PRO A 40 9.73 10.06 -10.32
CA PRO A 40 9.53 11.50 -10.10
C PRO A 40 8.31 11.79 -9.22
N ILE A 41 8.40 12.75 -8.30
CA ILE A 41 7.32 13.06 -7.34
C ILE A 41 5.97 13.31 -8.05
N ARG A 42 5.98 14.04 -9.16
CA ARG A 42 4.77 14.32 -9.94
C ARG A 42 4.05 13.07 -10.47
N LYS A 43 4.77 11.94 -10.61
CA LYS A 43 4.23 10.65 -11.04
C LYS A 43 3.80 9.76 -9.87
N ARG A 44 4.15 10.11 -8.62
CA ARG A 44 3.81 9.28 -7.44
C ARG A 44 2.33 9.40 -7.09
N LYS A 45 1.47 8.91 -7.98
CA LYS A 45 0.02 8.91 -7.85
C LYS A 45 -0.50 7.51 -8.14
N ALA A 46 -1.38 6.99 -7.28
CA ALA A 46 -1.94 5.65 -7.44
C ALA A 46 -3.43 5.63 -7.06
N LEU A 47 -4.21 4.86 -7.80
CA LEU A 47 -5.60 4.53 -7.46
C LEU A 47 -5.63 3.14 -6.81
N THR A 48 -6.26 3.05 -5.64
CA THR A 48 -6.51 1.81 -4.88
C THR A 48 -8.00 1.67 -4.59
N ALA A 49 -8.43 0.57 -3.97
CA ALA A 49 -9.85 0.34 -3.71
C ALA A 49 -10.36 1.15 -2.52
N HIS A 50 -9.56 1.30 -1.46
CA HIS A 50 -9.90 2.10 -0.27
C HIS A 50 -8.67 2.83 0.28
N HIS A 51 -8.86 3.71 1.27
CA HIS A 51 -7.80 4.54 1.85
C HIS A 51 -6.94 3.80 2.89
N SER A 52 -6.34 2.66 2.52
CA SER A 52 -5.49 1.83 3.38
C SER A 52 -4.03 2.28 3.46
N PHE A 53 -3.56 3.03 2.47
CA PHE A 53 -2.14 3.36 2.31
C PHE A 53 -1.76 4.79 2.72
N ALA A 54 -2.58 5.47 3.54
CA ALA A 54 -2.36 6.87 3.89
C ALA A 54 -0.99 7.13 4.57
N TYR A 55 -0.57 6.26 5.50
CA TYR A 55 0.72 6.37 6.18
C TYR A 55 1.90 6.14 5.23
N LEU A 56 1.78 5.16 4.33
CA LEU A 56 2.78 4.91 3.28
C LEU A 56 2.88 6.12 2.35
N GLY A 57 1.73 6.66 1.94
CA GLY A 57 1.65 7.85 1.11
C GLY A 57 2.34 9.05 1.73
N LYS A 58 2.04 9.34 3.00
CA LYS A 58 2.70 10.42 3.76
C LYS A 58 4.21 10.20 3.87
N ARG A 59 4.65 8.94 4.12
CA ARG A 59 6.06 8.62 4.35
C ARG A 59 6.92 8.72 3.11
N TYR A 60 6.38 8.33 1.92
CA TYR A 60 7.14 8.24 0.67
C TYR A 60 6.64 9.21 -0.42
N HIS A 61 5.80 10.18 -0.03
CA HIS A 61 5.24 11.19 -0.94
C HIS A 61 4.48 10.57 -2.12
N VAL A 62 3.65 9.56 -1.84
CA VAL A 62 2.73 8.96 -2.82
C VAL A 62 1.33 9.46 -2.54
N GLN A 63 0.67 10.02 -3.55
CA GLN A 63 -0.72 10.44 -3.46
C GLN A 63 -1.64 9.28 -3.85
N PHE A 64 -2.42 8.80 -2.89
CA PHE A 64 -3.39 7.75 -3.11
C PHE A 64 -4.78 8.32 -3.32
N TYR A 65 -5.49 7.74 -4.27
CA TYR A 65 -6.88 8.01 -4.60
C TYR A 65 -7.68 6.73 -4.40
N ALA A 66 -8.88 6.82 -3.85
CA ALA A 66 -9.72 5.65 -3.63
C ALA A 66 -11.21 6.03 -3.72
N PRO A 67 -12.06 5.14 -4.28
CA PRO A 67 -13.51 5.35 -4.31
C PRO A 67 -14.16 5.18 -2.93
N GLN A 68 -13.55 4.38 -2.06
CA GLN A 68 -14.01 4.11 -0.69
C GLN A 68 -13.12 4.81 0.33
N GLY A 69 -13.70 5.19 1.49
CA GLY A 69 -12.97 5.69 2.64
C GLY A 69 -12.09 4.64 3.30
N SER A 70 -11.75 4.84 4.57
CA SER A 70 -10.94 3.88 5.35
C SER A 70 -11.74 2.64 5.77
N ASN A 71 -13.08 2.70 5.66
CA ASN A 71 -13.97 1.59 5.99
C ASN A 71 -14.40 0.87 4.71
N THR A 72 -14.09 -0.43 4.61
CA THR A 72 -14.41 -1.28 3.46
C THR A 72 -15.90 -1.64 3.35
N HIS A 73 -16.69 -1.38 4.40
CA HIS A 73 -18.14 -1.60 4.40
C HIS A 73 -18.93 -0.45 3.75
N ASP A 74 -18.33 0.72 3.59
CA ASP A 74 -18.97 1.85 2.95
C ASP A 74 -18.93 1.69 1.43
N SER A 75 -20.07 1.56 0.78
CA SER A 75 -20.14 1.53 -0.68
C SER A 75 -19.82 2.91 -1.26
N ALA A 76 -19.01 2.94 -2.31
CA ALA A 76 -18.73 4.17 -3.04
C ALA A 76 -20.02 4.70 -3.70
N SER A 77 -20.39 5.95 -3.47
CA SER A 77 -21.53 6.56 -4.15
C SER A 77 -21.24 6.74 -5.65
N ALA A 78 -22.27 6.61 -6.49
CA ALA A 78 -22.12 6.82 -7.94
C ALA A 78 -21.54 8.21 -8.28
N ALA A 79 -21.97 9.26 -7.56
CA ALA A 79 -21.41 10.60 -7.73
C ALA A 79 -19.94 10.69 -7.30
N GLY A 80 -19.54 9.99 -6.24
CA GLY A 80 -18.14 9.88 -5.79
C GLY A 80 -17.27 9.20 -6.84
N VAL A 81 -17.73 8.09 -7.38
CA VAL A 81 -17.04 7.34 -8.45
C VAL A 81 -16.87 8.21 -9.71
N ALA A 82 -17.93 8.92 -10.12
CA ALA A 82 -17.86 9.81 -11.29
C ALA A 82 -16.85 10.95 -11.09
N ARG A 83 -16.81 11.59 -9.92
CA ARG A 83 -15.80 12.61 -9.59
C ARG A 83 -14.39 12.05 -9.63
N LEU A 84 -14.20 10.85 -9.08
CA LEU A 84 -12.90 10.18 -9.06
C LEU A 84 -12.43 9.81 -10.49
N MET A 85 -13.32 9.34 -11.35
CA MET A 85 -13.00 9.08 -12.77
C MET A 85 -12.52 10.35 -13.48
N LYS A 86 -13.20 11.47 -13.25
CA LYS A 86 -12.77 12.78 -13.80
C LYS A 86 -11.39 13.16 -13.30
N GLN A 87 -11.12 12.97 -12.01
CA GLN A 87 -9.82 13.28 -11.40
C GLN A 87 -8.72 12.37 -11.94
N VAL A 88 -8.97 11.05 -12.06
CA VAL A 88 -8.01 10.08 -12.64
C VAL A 88 -7.59 10.49 -14.05
N LYS A 89 -8.56 10.93 -14.88
CA LYS A 89 -8.29 11.43 -16.24
C LYS A 89 -7.49 12.74 -16.22
N GLN A 90 -7.93 13.73 -15.45
CA GLN A 90 -7.29 15.04 -15.38
C GLN A 90 -5.84 14.96 -14.88
N GLU A 91 -5.59 14.14 -13.86
CA GLU A 91 -4.27 13.99 -13.26
C GLU A 91 -3.42 12.91 -13.93
N ARG A 92 -3.96 12.26 -14.97
CA ARG A 92 -3.30 11.19 -15.74
C ARG A 92 -2.75 10.09 -14.84
N ILE A 93 -3.57 9.61 -13.90
CA ILE A 93 -3.18 8.54 -12.97
C ILE A 93 -3.15 7.22 -13.73
N GLN A 94 -1.97 6.66 -13.91
CA GLN A 94 -1.79 5.39 -14.61
C GLN A 94 -1.72 4.19 -13.67
N ALA A 95 -1.19 4.38 -12.45
CA ALA A 95 -1.05 3.34 -11.45
C ALA A 95 -2.41 3.00 -10.83
N VAL A 96 -3.12 2.05 -11.42
CA VAL A 96 -4.38 1.48 -10.91
C VAL A 96 -4.10 0.10 -10.34
N LEU A 97 -4.37 -0.08 -9.05
CA LEU A 97 -3.97 -1.26 -8.31
C LEU A 97 -5.16 -1.91 -7.61
N LEU A 98 -5.17 -3.22 -7.59
CA LEU A 98 -6.15 -4.01 -6.86
C LEU A 98 -5.66 -4.25 -5.43
N GLU A 99 -6.56 -4.68 -4.56
CA GLU A 99 -6.26 -5.05 -3.18
C GLU A 99 -6.81 -6.45 -2.87
N ASN A 100 -6.06 -7.22 -2.09
CA ASN A 100 -6.35 -8.64 -1.86
C ASN A 100 -7.64 -8.92 -1.09
N MET A 101 -8.11 -7.98 -0.26
CA MET A 101 -9.29 -8.17 0.60
C MET A 101 -10.51 -7.36 0.16
N VAL A 102 -10.43 -6.64 -0.97
CA VAL A 102 -11.50 -5.74 -1.42
C VAL A 102 -12.03 -6.16 -2.78
N ASN A 103 -13.36 -6.02 -2.97
CA ASN A 103 -13.99 -6.32 -4.25
C ASN A 103 -13.44 -5.41 -5.37
N PRO A 104 -12.83 -5.97 -6.42
CA PRO A 104 -12.13 -5.19 -7.43
C PRO A 104 -13.05 -4.47 -8.43
N LYS A 105 -14.36 -4.75 -8.43
CA LYS A 105 -15.30 -4.30 -9.50
C LYS A 105 -15.27 -2.80 -9.75
N VAL A 106 -15.30 -1.97 -8.70
CA VAL A 106 -15.32 -0.50 -8.83
C VAL A 106 -14.01 0.01 -9.41
N VAL A 107 -12.87 -0.49 -8.91
CA VAL A 107 -11.54 -0.10 -9.41
C VAL A 107 -11.36 -0.53 -10.87
N GLN A 108 -11.79 -1.74 -11.22
CA GLN A 108 -11.75 -2.24 -12.60
C GLN A 108 -12.68 -1.42 -13.53
N GLN A 109 -13.84 -0.99 -13.05
CA GLN A 109 -14.73 -0.09 -13.79
C GLN A 109 -14.03 1.25 -14.04
N ILE A 110 -13.47 1.87 -13.00
CA ILE A 110 -12.73 3.13 -13.15
C ILE A 110 -11.58 2.97 -14.15
N ALA A 111 -10.83 1.87 -14.08
CA ALA A 111 -9.75 1.60 -15.01
C ALA A 111 -10.27 1.56 -16.47
N ARG A 112 -11.32 0.81 -16.76
CA ARG A 112 -11.91 0.73 -18.11
C ARG A 112 -12.39 2.10 -18.61
N GLU A 113 -13.15 2.83 -17.79
CA GLU A 113 -13.74 4.12 -18.17
C GLU A 113 -12.70 5.25 -18.33
N THR A 114 -11.54 5.10 -17.71
CA THR A 114 -10.45 6.09 -17.81
C THR A 114 -9.39 5.71 -18.84
N GLY A 115 -9.49 4.52 -19.47
CA GLY A 115 -8.49 4.00 -20.38
C GLY A 115 -7.22 3.49 -19.69
N SER A 116 -7.25 3.37 -18.37
CA SER A 116 -6.13 2.83 -17.57
C SER A 116 -6.20 1.30 -17.51
N LYS A 117 -5.07 0.66 -17.17
CA LYS A 117 -5.01 -0.79 -16.94
C LYS A 117 -4.67 -1.06 -15.48
N THR A 118 -5.27 -2.10 -14.89
CA THR A 118 -4.85 -2.59 -13.57
C THR A 118 -3.45 -3.18 -13.66
N GLN A 119 -2.54 -2.74 -12.77
CA GLN A 119 -1.11 -3.02 -12.89
C GLN A 119 -0.54 -3.90 -11.77
N GLY A 120 -1.40 -4.50 -10.98
CA GLY A 120 -1.00 -5.44 -9.94
C GLY A 120 -1.91 -5.44 -8.72
N MET A 121 -1.52 -6.26 -7.77
CA MET A 121 -2.22 -6.48 -6.49
C MET A 121 -1.37 -5.92 -5.36
N LEU A 122 -1.98 -5.17 -4.45
CA LEU A 122 -1.41 -4.76 -3.18
C LEU A 122 -2.02 -5.58 -2.02
N TYR A 123 -1.26 -5.74 -0.97
CA TYR A 123 -1.70 -6.36 0.28
C TYR A 123 -1.84 -5.28 1.34
N ALA A 124 -3.06 -5.07 1.85
CA ALA A 124 -3.37 -4.06 2.86
C ALA A 124 -3.70 -4.72 4.22
N ASP A 125 -4.85 -5.37 4.30
CA ASP A 125 -5.43 -5.83 5.56
C ASP A 125 -5.07 -7.28 5.91
N ALA A 126 -4.39 -8.00 5.00
CA ALA A 126 -3.92 -9.36 5.23
C ALA A 126 -2.63 -9.63 4.46
N LEU A 127 -1.80 -10.51 5.01
CA LEU A 127 -0.64 -11.08 4.32
C LEU A 127 -1.08 -12.07 3.24
N SER A 128 -0.21 -12.34 2.29
CA SER A 128 -0.42 -13.43 1.34
C SER A 128 -0.24 -14.79 2.01
N GLN A 129 -0.97 -15.78 1.53
CA GLN A 129 -0.74 -17.17 1.94
C GLN A 129 0.43 -17.81 1.16
N GLN A 130 0.83 -17.22 0.04
CA GLN A 130 1.86 -17.75 -0.85
C GLN A 130 2.86 -16.66 -1.26
N GLY A 131 4.05 -17.06 -1.73
CA GLY A 131 5.08 -16.16 -2.22
C GLY A 131 5.75 -15.31 -1.12
N ASP A 132 6.32 -14.19 -1.53
CA ASP A 132 7.16 -13.35 -0.66
C ASP A 132 6.37 -12.52 0.35
N ALA A 133 5.09 -12.22 0.06
CA ALA A 133 4.25 -11.38 0.91
C ALA A 133 3.63 -12.12 2.12
N LYS A 134 4.19 -13.25 2.55
CA LYS A 134 3.80 -14.00 3.76
C LYS A 134 4.24 -13.36 5.07
N THR A 135 5.18 -12.44 5.03
CA THR A 135 5.69 -11.70 6.17
C THR A 135 5.47 -10.20 5.95
N TYR A 136 5.44 -9.43 7.03
CA TYR A 136 5.31 -7.97 6.92
C TYR A 136 6.40 -7.35 6.02
N VAL A 137 7.66 -7.74 6.23
CA VAL A 137 8.79 -7.25 5.42
C VAL A 137 8.60 -7.61 3.94
N GLY A 138 8.23 -8.85 3.66
CA GLY A 138 7.96 -9.33 2.31
C GLY A 138 6.77 -8.63 1.66
N MET A 139 5.68 -8.43 2.41
CA MET A 139 4.49 -7.70 1.96
C MET A 139 4.84 -6.25 1.59
N VAL A 140 5.58 -5.55 2.44
CA VAL A 140 5.99 -4.16 2.15
C VAL A 140 6.88 -4.11 0.91
N ARG A 141 7.84 -5.04 0.76
CA ARG A 141 8.67 -5.13 -0.45
C ARG A 141 7.83 -5.37 -1.71
N HIS A 142 6.88 -6.29 -1.66
CA HIS A 142 5.97 -6.56 -2.76
C HIS A 142 5.18 -5.30 -3.14
N ASN A 143 4.57 -4.63 -2.16
CA ASN A 143 3.78 -3.43 -2.38
C ASN A 143 4.60 -2.28 -2.97
N VAL A 144 5.79 -2.03 -2.42
CA VAL A 144 6.70 -0.99 -2.93
C VAL A 144 7.12 -1.27 -4.37
N ASN A 145 7.52 -2.50 -4.69
CA ASN A 145 7.89 -2.88 -6.05
C ASN A 145 6.72 -2.73 -7.03
N THR A 146 5.52 -3.15 -6.62
CA THR A 146 4.30 -3.06 -7.44
C THR A 146 3.94 -1.60 -7.70
N LEU A 147 3.94 -0.75 -6.66
CA LEU A 147 3.68 0.68 -6.78
C LEU A 147 4.69 1.37 -7.69
N VAL A 148 5.98 1.17 -7.44
CA VAL A 148 7.06 1.80 -8.22
C VAL A 148 6.98 1.41 -9.68
N ARG A 149 6.73 0.14 -9.99
CA ARG A 149 6.55 -0.33 -11.37
C ARG A 149 5.33 0.30 -12.05
N ALA A 150 4.22 0.42 -11.33
CA ALA A 150 2.98 0.99 -11.86
C ALA A 150 3.06 2.51 -12.09
N MET A 151 3.93 3.22 -11.38
CA MET A 151 4.09 4.67 -11.48
C MET A 151 5.20 5.13 -12.45
N LYS A 152 6.02 4.23 -12.96
CA LYS A 152 7.04 4.54 -13.99
C LYS A 152 6.43 4.72 -15.36
#